data_5d182e3f5d4f86fe5dc4b42608bf9c61
#
_entry.id   5d182e3f5d4f86fe5dc4b42608bf9c61
#
_cell.length_a   1.000
_cell.length_b   1.000
_cell.length_c   1.000
_cell.angle_alpha   90.00
_cell.angle_beta   90.00
_cell.angle_gamma   90.00
#
_symmetry.space_group_name_H-M   'P 1'
#
loop_
_entity.id
_entity.type
_entity.pdbx_description
1 polymer ?
#
loop_
_entity_poly.entity_id
_entity_poly.type
_entity_poly.pdbx_seq_one_letter_code
_entity_poly.pdbx_strand_id
1 'polypeptide(L)'
;MLAIISPAKTLDFESAVKNFPVSQPHFTDYSEQLIEVCRKLFPQDLSSLMSISDKLAGLNAARFAEWTKIHNKNNSRAALFAFKGDVYTGLEADSLSEDDAAFAQSHLRMLSGLYGLLKPLDLMQPYRLEMGTKLANPKGKDLYAFWGNVITQAVQQAIDEQGDNVLINLASDEYYKSVKENQLKAKIIKPVFLDNKSGKYKVISFYAKKARGLMCRYLIQNRLTNIEKLKEFDLGGYWFDSASSTETEFVFKRDINE
;
A
#
# COMPACT_ATOMS: atom_id res chain seq x y z
N MET A 1 12.34 -9.38 7.15
CA MET A 1 10.89 -9.49 6.86
C MET A 1 10.49 -8.40 5.87
N LEU A 2 9.63 -8.74 4.95
CA LEU A 2 9.00 -7.77 4.04
C LEU A 2 7.57 -7.51 4.49
N ALA A 3 7.13 -6.25 4.53
CA ALA A 3 5.73 -5.89 4.72
C ALA A 3 5.15 -5.31 3.43
N ILE A 4 3.87 -5.57 3.16
CA ILE A 4 3.14 -4.93 2.06
C ILE A 4 1.90 -4.22 2.56
N ILE A 5 1.62 -3.05 2.01
CA ILE A 5 0.44 -2.22 2.33
C ILE A 5 -0.29 -1.79 1.07
N SER A 6 -1.56 -1.38 1.26
CA SER A 6 -2.33 -0.72 0.21
C SER A 6 -1.94 0.76 0.07
N PRO A 7 -2.15 1.37 -1.09
CA PRO A 7 -2.06 2.81 -1.27
C PRO A 7 -3.27 3.51 -0.64
N ALA A 8 -3.36 4.82 -0.81
CA ALA A 8 -4.53 5.61 -0.46
C ALA A 8 -5.16 6.27 -1.68
N LYS A 9 -6.47 6.55 -1.59
CA LYS A 9 -7.21 7.30 -2.62
C LYS A 9 -6.88 8.79 -2.60
N THR A 10 -6.60 9.31 -1.41
CA THR A 10 -6.18 10.70 -1.19
C THR A 10 -4.67 10.79 -1.30
N LEU A 11 -4.22 11.85 -1.95
CA LEU A 11 -2.80 12.14 -2.15
C LEU A 11 -2.49 13.53 -1.59
N ASP A 12 -1.25 13.69 -1.15
CA ASP A 12 -0.68 14.97 -0.72
C ASP A 12 0.55 15.29 -1.58
N PHE A 13 0.46 16.34 -2.36
CA PHE A 13 1.54 16.88 -3.19
C PHE A 13 1.91 18.33 -2.82
N GLU A 14 1.26 18.88 -1.77
CA GLU A 14 1.39 20.29 -1.38
C GLU A 14 2.20 20.48 -0.11
N SER A 15 2.07 19.57 0.88
CA SER A 15 2.77 19.69 2.15
C SER A 15 4.29 19.61 1.97
N ALA A 16 5.04 20.36 2.77
CA ALA A 16 6.50 20.27 2.79
C ALA A 16 6.95 18.85 3.19
N VAL A 17 7.97 18.32 2.52
CA VAL A 17 8.55 17.01 2.82
C VAL A 17 10.02 17.19 3.19
N LYS A 18 10.49 16.42 4.16
CA LYS A 18 11.92 16.28 4.46
C LYS A 18 12.68 15.83 3.21
N ASN A 19 13.90 16.30 3.03
CA ASN A 19 14.71 15.94 1.87
C ASN A 19 15.33 14.56 2.07
N PHE A 20 14.57 13.52 1.82
CA PHE A 20 15.08 12.15 1.78
C PHE A 20 15.70 11.80 0.42
N PRO A 21 16.64 10.84 0.36
CA PRO A 21 17.02 10.19 -0.88
C PRO A 21 15.76 9.63 -1.57
N VAL A 22 15.70 9.71 -2.89
CA VAL A 22 14.56 9.20 -3.67
C VAL A 22 15.02 8.14 -4.66
N SER A 23 14.12 7.25 -5.04
CA SER A 23 14.33 6.21 -6.05
C SER A 23 13.30 6.32 -7.18
N GLN A 24 13.52 5.59 -8.26
CA GLN A 24 12.60 5.56 -9.41
C GLN A 24 11.68 4.34 -9.32
N PRO A 25 10.40 4.47 -9.68
CA PRO A 25 9.49 3.35 -9.72
C PRO A 25 9.92 2.34 -10.80
N HIS A 26 9.86 1.05 -10.47
CA HIS A 26 10.41 0.01 -11.34
C HIS A 26 9.57 -0.24 -12.60
N PHE A 27 8.24 -0.13 -12.51
CA PHE A 27 7.31 -0.55 -13.57
C PHE A 27 6.77 0.62 -14.42
N THR A 28 7.58 1.64 -14.70
CA THR A 28 7.14 2.81 -15.49
C THR A 28 6.67 2.48 -16.89
N ASP A 29 7.24 1.44 -17.54
CA ASP A 29 6.79 0.96 -18.86
C ASP A 29 5.38 0.36 -18.81
N TYR A 30 5.03 -0.32 -17.72
CA TYR A 30 3.67 -0.81 -17.48
C TYR A 30 2.73 0.35 -17.13
N SER A 31 3.19 1.30 -16.31
CA SER A 31 2.41 2.49 -15.98
C SER A 31 2.05 3.29 -17.22
N GLU A 32 3.01 3.50 -18.15
CA GLU A 32 2.80 4.18 -19.42
C GLU A 32 1.69 3.51 -20.25
N GLN A 33 1.70 2.18 -20.36
CA GLN A 33 0.63 1.44 -21.07
C GLN A 33 -0.76 1.69 -20.46
N LEU A 34 -0.87 1.74 -19.14
CA LEU A 34 -2.14 2.06 -18.46
C LEU A 34 -2.54 3.52 -18.66
N ILE A 35 -1.58 4.43 -18.61
CA ILE A 35 -1.81 5.86 -18.88
C ILE A 35 -2.32 6.08 -20.31
N GLU A 36 -1.76 5.38 -21.30
CA GLU A 36 -2.24 5.45 -22.69
C GLU A 36 -3.70 4.99 -22.83
N VAL A 37 -4.11 3.99 -22.04
CA VAL A 37 -5.52 3.57 -21.99
C VAL A 37 -6.37 4.65 -21.31
N CYS A 38 -5.93 5.16 -20.15
CA CYS A 38 -6.67 6.17 -19.39
C CYS A 38 -6.84 7.49 -20.16
N ARG A 39 -5.85 7.89 -20.95
CA ARG A 39 -5.90 9.11 -21.81
C ARG A 39 -7.00 9.09 -22.86
N LYS A 40 -7.48 7.91 -23.25
CA LYS A 40 -8.57 7.75 -24.23
C LYS A 40 -9.95 7.89 -23.59
N LEU A 41 -10.02 7.93 -22.26
CA LEU A 41 -11.27 8.04 -21.52
C LEU A 41 -11.62 9.49 -21.24
N PHE A 42 -12.86 9.87 -21.51
CA PHE A 42 -13.40 11.17 -21.14
C PHE A 42 -13.69 11.22 -19.62
N PRO A 43 -13.82 12.41 -19.02
CA PRO A 43 -14.18 12.52 -17.60
C PRO A 43 -15.44 11.73 -17.21
N GLN A 44 -16.46 11.67 -18.07
CA GLN A 44 -17.68 10.90 -17.83
C GLN A 44 -17.42 9.38 -17.75
N ASP A 45 -16.49 8.88 -18.60
CA ASP A 45 -16.09 7.47 -18.56
C ASP A 45 -15.35 7.17 -17.27
N LEU A 46 -14.44 8.06 -16.84
CA LEU A 46 -13.70 7.93 -15.59
C LEU A 46 -14.64 8.02 -14.36
N SER A 47 -15.65 8.92 -14.40
CA SER A 47 -16.67 9.03 -13.35
C SER A 47 -17.40 7.71 -13.16
N SER A 48 -17.87 7.11 -14.27
CA SER A 48 -18.56 5.82 -14.27
C SER A 48 -17.65 4.65 -13.87
N LEU A 49 -16.45 4.58 -14.44
CA LEU A 49 -15.49 3.49 -14.24
C LEU A 49 -15.02 3.39 -12.78
N MET A 50 -14.73 4.53 -12.15
CA MET A 50 -14.18 4.59 -10.79
C MET A 50 -15.23 4.94 -9.73
N SER A 51 -16.50 5.17 -10.13
CA SER A 51 -17.59 5.61 -9.25
C SER A 51 -17.20 6.85 -8.43
N ILE A 52 -16.74 7.89 -9.11
CA ILE A 52 -16.27 9.16 -8.53
C ILE A 52 -17.08 10.34 -9.07
N SER A 53 -17.04 11.46 -8.35
CA SER A 53 -17.70 12.71 -8.80
C SER A 53 -17.06 13.25 -10.06
N ASP A 54 -17.80 14.03 -10.85
CA ASP A 54 -17.32 14.67 -12.09
C ASP A 54 -16.11 15.56 -11.83
N LYS A 55 -16.07 16.27 -10.69
CA LYS A 55 -14.90 17.05 -10.26
C LYS A 55 -13.65 16.18 -10.13
N LEU A 56 -13.76 15.01 -9.49
CA LEU A 56 -12.66 14.08 -9.34
C LEU A 56 -12.29 13.41 -10.66
N ALA A 57 -13.28 13.14 -11.51
CA ALA A 57 -13.05 12.57 -12.83
C ALA A 57 -12.27 13.55 -13.72
N GLY A 58 -12.66 14.83 -13.75
CA GLY A 58 -11.93 15.88 -14.47
C GLY A 58 -10.51 16.07 -13.96
N LEU A 59 -10.31 16.06 -12.63
CA LEU A 59 -8.97 16.13 -12.04
C LEU A 59 -8.09 14.95 -12.48
N ASN A 60 -8.64 13.72 -12.50
CA ASN A 60 -7.85 12.55 -12.87
C ASN A 60 -7.62 12.46 -14.38
N ALA A 61 -8.54 12.93 -15.21
CA ALA A 61 -8.28 13.10 -16.65
C ALA A 61 -7.09 14.04 -16.90
N ALA A 62 -7.03 15.17 -16.19
CA ALA A 62 -5.88 16.08 -16.28
C ALA A 62 -4.57 15.41 -15.82
N ARG A 63 -4.59 14.71 -14.67
CA ARG A 63 -3.44 13.96 -14.15
C ARG A 63 -2.92 12.91 -15.16
N PHE A 64 -3.82 12.16 -15.81
CA PHE A 64 -3.41 11.20 -16.84
C PHE A 64 -2.84 11.88 -18.08
N ALA A 65 -3.38 13.03 -18.47
CA ALA A 65 -2.85 13.82 -19.59
C ALA A 65 -1.44 14.34 -19.31
N GLU A 66 -1.19 14.83 -18.08
CA GLU A 66 0.08 15.41 -17.65
C GLU A 66 1.14 14.37 -17.30
N TRP A 67 0.76 13.13 -16.98
CA TRP A 67 1.69 12.09 -16.56
C TRP A 67 2.79 11.86 -17.61
N THR A 68 4.02 11.74 -17.16
CA THR A 68 5.18 11.43 -18.01
C THR A 68 5.98 10.28 -17.42
N LYS A 69 6.73 9.59 -18.28
CA LYS A 69 7.62 8.50 -17.84
C LYS A 69 8.80 8.99 -16.99
N ILE A 70 9.14 10.28 -17.10
CA ILE A 70 10.24 10.89 -16.35
C ILE A 70 9.70 11.39 -15.01
N HIS A 71 10.20 10.81 -13.92
CA HIS A 71 9.86 11.19 -12.56
C HIS A 71 11.00 12.01 -11.95
N ASN A 72 10.66 13.18 -11.42
CA ASN A 72 11.60 14.07 -10.75
C ASN A 72 10.89 14.85 -9.63
N LYS A 73 11.64 15.60 -8.82
CA LYS A 73 11.09 16.33 -7.67
C LYS A 73 10.10 17.44 -8.04
N ASN A 74 10.00 17.86 -9.32
CA ASN A 74 9.06 18.90 -9.74
C ASN A 74 7.68 18.32 -10.09
N ASN A 75 7.59 17.06 -10.56
CA ASN A 75 6.35 16.43 -10.98
C ASN A 75 5.95 15.22 -10.12
N SER A 76 6.79 14.82 -9.17
CA SER A 76 6.62 13.59 -8.41
C SER A 76 6.96 13.78 -6.94
N ARG A 77 6.44 12.90 -6.11
CA ARG A 77 6.71 12.82 -4.67
C ARG A 77 6.99 11.38 -4.28
N ALA A 78 7.85 11.14 -3.28
CA ALA A 78 8.07 9.80 -2.76
C ALA A 78 6.77 9.19 -2.24
N ALA A 79 6.48 7.95 -2.60
CA ALA A 79 5.20 7.29 -2.33
C ALA A 79 4.82 7.30 -0.85
N LEU A 80 5.79 7.13 0.05
CA LEU A 80 5.62 7.17 1.50
C LEU A 80 4.96 8.47 1.99
N PHE A 81 5.25 9.59 1.33
CA PHE A 81 4.75 10.93 1.68
C PHE A 81 3.62 11.41 0.75
N ALA A 82 3.43 10.75 -0.39
CA ALA A 82 2.39 11.10 -1.35
C ALA A 82 1.03 10.55 -0.97
N PHE A 83 0.96 9.33 -0.43
CA PHE A 83 -0.30 8.73 -0.01
C PHE A 83 -0.78 9.29 1.33
N LYS A 84 -2.08 9.62 1.39
CA LYS A 84 -2.75 10.14 2.59
C LYS A 84 -4.06 9.38 2.83
N GLY A 85 -4.28 8.94 4.06
CA GLY A 85 -5.48 8.19 4.46
C GLY A 85 -5.21 7.39 5.72
N ASP A 86 -6.18 6.60 6.16
CA ASP A 86 -6.16 5.97 7.49
C ASP A 86 -4.90 5.14 7.77
N VAL A 87 -4.41 4.36 6.79
CA VAL A 87 -3.15 3.60 6.90
C VAL A 87 -1.98 4.56 7.14
N TYR A 88 -1.90 5.62 6.34
CA TYR A 88 -0.81 6.59 6.39
C TYR A 88 -0.88 7.51 7.62
N THR A 89 -2.09 7.74 8.14
CA THR A 89 -2.27 8.39 9.45
C THR A 89 -1.70 7.53 10.58
N GLY A 90 -1.84 6.21 10.52
CA GLY A 90 -1.23 5.30 11.48
C GLY A 90 0.29 5.18 11.31
N LEU A 91 0.78 5.18 10.07
CA LEU A 91 2.21 5.12 9.75
C LEU A 91 2.94 6.42 10.15
N GLU A 92 2.28 7.58 9.98
CA GLU A 92 2.82 8.90 10.35
C GLU A 92 4.22 9.16 9.79
N ALA A 93 4.36 9.02 8.47
CA ALA A 93 5.64 9.05 7.78
C ALA A 93 6.47 10.33 8.02
N ASP A 94 5.80 11.48 8.18
CA ASP A 94 6.45 12.78 8.41
C ASP A 94 7.28 12.83 9.70
N SER A 95 6.99 11.96 10.68
CA SER A 95 7.72 11.86 11.94
C SER A 95 8.90 10.87 11.92
N LEU A 96 9.05 10.10 10.83
CA LEU A 96 10.13 9.13 10.68
C LEU A 96 11.50 9.84 10.51
N SER A 97 12.56 9.22 11.03
CA SER A 97 13.94 9.62 10.81
C SER A 97 14.44 9.18 9.42
N GLU A 98 15.64 9.65 9.02
CA GLU A 98 16.28 9.16 7.79
C GLU A 98 16.58 7.66 7.86
N ASP A 99 17.05 7.18 9.02
CA ASP A 99 17.31 5.76 9.25
C ASP A 99 16.00 4.92 9.20
N ASP A 100 14.87 5.47 9.69
CA ASP A 100 13.57 4.82 9.58
C ASP A 100 13.14 4.72 8.11
N ALA A 101 13.30 5.78 7.34
CA ALA A 101 12.99 5.79 5.93
C ALA A 101 13.88 4.84 5.13
N ALA A 102 15.18 4.74 5.47
CA ALA A 102 16.12 3.80 4.87
C ALA A 102 15.75 2.34 5.18
N PHE A 103 15.35 2.05 6.43
CA PHE A 103 14.83 0.73 6.79
C PHE A 103 13.53 0.41 6.05
N ALA A 104 12.59 1.36 6.02
CA ALA A 104 11.35 1.20 5.28
C ALA A 104 11.58 0.92 3.79
N GLN A 105 12.53 1.61 3.15
CA GLN A 105 12.88 1.42 1.74
C GLN A 105 13.25 -0.04 1.42
N SER A 106 13.87 -0.73 2.35
CA SER A 106 14.25 -2.14 2.21
C SER A 106 13.11 -3.10 2.59
N HIS A 107 12.34 -2.78 3.63
CA HIS A 107 11.42 -3.71 4.30
C HIS A 107 9.92 -3.47 4.04
N LEU A 108 9.55 -2.41 3.32
CA LEU A 108 8.16 -2.09 3.01
C LEU A 108 7.95 -2.01 1.50
N ARG A 109 6.79 -2.49 1.03
CA ARG A 109 6.31 -2.29 -0.34
C ARG A 109 4.88 -1.80 -0.32
N MET A 110 4.54 -0.96 -1.28
CA MET A 110 3.23 -0.35 -1.44
C MET A 110 2.63 -0.83 -2.75
N LEU A 111 1.51 -1.54 -2.68
CA LEU A 111 0.77 -1.96 -3.87
C LEU A 111 0.16 -0.74 -4.56
N SER A 112 0.03 -0.78 -5.87
CA SER A 112 -0.49 0.34 -6.66
C SER A 112 -1.18 -0.14 -7.92
N GLY A 113 -2.37 0.39 -8.22
CA GLY A 113 -3.06 0.08 -9.47
C GLY A 113 -2.30 0.56 -10.71
N LEU A 114 -1.64 1.72 -10.62
CA LEU A 114 -0.88 2.30 -11.73
C LEU A 114 0.58 1.83 -11.77
N TYR A 115 1.25 1.77 -10.62
CA TYR A 115 2.69 1.47 -10.55
C TYR A 115 3.00 0.01 -10.17
N GLY A 116 1.97 -0.82 -9.93
CA GLY A 116 2.10 -2.22 -9.50
C GLY A 116 2.66 -2.35 -8.09
N LEU A 117 3.95 -2.18 -7.92
CA LEU A 117 4.64 -2.26 -6.64
C LEU A 117 5.65 -1.12 -6.51
N LEU A 118 5.51 -0.33 -5.45
CA LEU A 118 6.39 0.79 -5.13
C LEU A 118 7.22 0.50 -3.88
N LYS A 119 8.45 0.99 -3.87
CA LYS A 119 9.24 1.20 -2.65
C LYS A 119 8.82 2.53 -1.99
N PRO A 120 8.99 2.70 -0.68
CA PRO A 120 8.60 3.93 0.03
C PRO A 120 9.11 5.24 -0.57
N LEU A 121 10.36 5.24 -1.02
CA LEU A 121 11.03 6.42 -1.56
C LEU A 121 11.00 6.52 -3.10
N ASP A 122 10.24 5.63 -3.76
CA ASP A 122 9.99 5.74 -5.20
C ASP A 122 9.17 6.98 -5.51
N LEU A 123 9.62 7.76 -6.48
CA LEU A 123 8.90 8.92 -6.97
C LEU A 123 7.65 8.49 -7.72
N MET A 124 6.50 9.03 -7.36
CA MET A 124 5.25 8.82 -8.07
C MET A 124 4.59 10.15 -8.43
N GLN A 125 3.96 10.22 -9.58
CA GLN A 125 3.11 11.34 -9.99
C GLN A 125 1.69 11.13 -9.46
N PRO A 126 0.89 12.20 -9.28
CA PRO A 126 -0.46 12.09 -8.76
C PRO A 126 -1.37 11.32 -9.72
N TYR A 127 -2.13 10.38 -9.19
CA TYR A 127 -3.08 9.55 -9.93
C TYR A 127 -4.20 9.04 -9.02
N ARG A 128 -5.28 8.55 -9.63
CA ARG A 128 -6.23 7.66 -8.96
C ARG A 128 -6.58 6.53 -9.92
N LEU A 129 -6.18 5.33 -9.56
CA LEU A 129 -6.51 4.10 -10.25
C LEU A 129 -6.42 2.96 -9.24
N GLU A 130 -7.58 2.52 -8.73
CA GLU A 130 -7.68 1.48 -7.72
C GLU A 130 -7.49 0.10 -8.35
N MET A 131 -6.88 -0.86 -7.63
CA MET A 131 -6.56 -2.19 -8.19
C MET A 131 -7.80 -2.96 -8.65
N GLY A 132 -8.94 -2.76 -7.99
CA GLY A 132 -10.23 -3.36 -8.36
C GLY A 132 -10.92 -2.73 -9.57
N THR A 133 -10.35 -1.67 -10.16
CA THR A 133 -10.95 -0.97 -11.32
C THR A 133 -11.00 -1.90 -12.54
N LYS A 134 -12.19 -1.97 -13.14
CA LYS A 134 -12.44 -2.79 -14.35
C LYS A 134 -12.01 -2.04 -15.62
N LEU A 135 -10.77 -1.57 -15.64
CA LEU A 135 -10.18 -0.90 -16.80
C LEU A 135 -9.82 -1.94 -17.85
N ALA A 136 -10.61 -2.02 -18.93
CA ALA A 136 -10.28 -2.85 -20.08
C ALA A 136 -8.98 -2.35 -20.71
N ASN A 137 -8.07 -3.25 -21.02
CA ASN A 137 -6.72 -2.95 -21.48
C ASN A 137 -6.22 -4.05 -22.43
N PRO A 138 -5.08 -3.90 -23.11
CA PRO A 138 -4.60 -4.90 -24.07
C PRO A 138 -4.32 -6.29 -23.49
N LYS A 139 -4.17 -6.41 -22.17
CA LYS A 139 -3.89 -7.71 -21.50
C LYS A 139 -5.14 -8.33 -20.87
N GLY A 140 -6.28 -7.63 -20.84
CA GLY A 140 -7.53 -8.18 -20.32
C GLY A 140 -8.54 -7.14 -19.85
N LYS A 141 -9.51 -7.60 -19.08
CA LYS A 141 -10.70 -6.84 -18.69
C LYS A 141 -10.54 -5.91 -17.47
N ASP A 142 -9.45 -6.06 -16.73
CA ASP A 142 -9.23 -5.35 -15.47
C ASP A 142 -7.72 -5.26 -15.16
N LEU A 143 -7.37 -4.59 -14.05
CA LEU A 143 -5.97 -4.44 -13.64
C LEU A 143 -5.36 -5.75 -13.12
N TYR A 144 -6.14 -6.67 -12.58
CA TYR A 144 -5.61 -7.98 -12.18
C TYR A 144 -5.10 -8.77 -13.39
N ALA A 145 -5.85 -8.73 -14.49
CA ALA A 145 -5.42 -9.33 -15.77
C ALA A 145 -4.20 -8.59 -16.35
N PHE A 146 -4.17 -7.25 -16.23
CA PHE A 146 -3.05 -6.44 -16.71
C PHE A 146 -1.73 -6.80 -15.99
N TRP A 147 -1.76 -6.83 -14.67
CA TRP A 147 -0.58 -7.10 -13.87
C TRP A 147 -0.17 -8.59 -13.88
N GLY A 148 -1.13 -9.50 -14.05
CA GLY A 148 -0.87 -10.95 -14.17
C GLY A 148 -0.01 -11.49 -13.03
N ASN A 149 1.23 -11.87 -13.33
CA ASN A 149 2.22 -12.37 -12.37
C ASN A 149 3.30 -11.32 -12.00
N VAL A 150 3.30 -10.16 -12.65
CA VAL A 150 4.38 -9.16 -12.53
C VAL A 150 4.56 -8.72 -11.07
N ILE A 151 3.47 -8.37 -10.40
CA ILE A 151 3.52 -7.94 -8.99
C ILE A 151 3.99 -9.10 -8.10
N THR A 152 3.50 -10.32 -8.33
CA THR A 152 3.89 -11.50 -7.55
C THR A 152 5.38 -11.79 -7.66
N GLN A 153 5.93 -11.72 -8.86
CA GLN A 153 7.38 -11.91 -9.10
C GLN A 153 8.20 -10.82 -8.40
N ALA A 154 7.75 -9.57 -8.45
CA ALA A 154 8.42 -8.47 -7.77
C ALA A 154 8.37 -8.58 -6.24
N VAL A 155 7.25 -9.06 -5.69
CA VAL A 155 7.12 -9.35 -4.25
C VAL A 155 8.05 -10.50 -3.87
N GLN A 156 8.10 -11.58 -4.66
CA GLN A 156 9.02 -12.69 -4.40
C GLN A 156 10.48 -12.23 -4.43
N GLN A 157 10.87 -11.45 -5.43
CA GLN A 157 12.22 -10.89 -5.48
C GLN A 157 12.54 -10.07 -4.24
N ALA A 158 11.61 -9.21 -3.80
CA ALA A 158 11.80 -8.41 -2.60
C ALA A 158 11.89 -9.26 -1.32
N ILE A 159 11.21 -10.40 -1.24
CA ILE A 159 11.33 -11.37 -0.15
C ILE A 159 12.72 -12.05 -0.19
N ASP A 160 13.16 -12.47 -1.37
CA ASP A 160 14.46 -13.12 -1.55
C ASP A 160 15.61 -12.18 -1.14
N GLU A 161 15.49 -10.88 -1.43
CA GLU A 161 16.43 -9.83 -0.99
C GLU A 161 16.52 -9.70 0.54
N GLN A 162 15.46 -10.05 1.30
CA GLN A 162 15.46 -10.06 2.77
C GLN A 162 16.13 -11.31 3.36
N GLY A 163 16.05 -12.43 2.66
CA GLY A 163 16.69 -13.70 3.05
C GLY A 163 16.01 -14.48 4.17
N ASP A 164 14.90 -13.99 4.73
CA ASP A 164 14.18 -14.65 5.85
C ASP A 164 12.85 -15.31 5.41
N ASN A 165 12.47 -15.15 4.16
CA ASN A 165 11.27 -15.74 3.55
C ASN A 165 9.97 -15.46 4.32
N VAL A 166 9.83 -14.25 4.88
CA VAL A 166 8.63 -13.82 5.62
C VAL A 166 7.99 -12.61 4.96
N LEU A 167 6.68 -12.70 4.68
CA LEU A 167 5.85 -11.62 4.19
C LEU A 167 4.77 -11.26 5.21
N ILE A 168 4.72 -9.99 5.62
CA ILE A 168 3.66 -9.45 6.47
C ILE A 168 2.63 -8.77 5.58
N ASN A 169 1.45 -9.36 5.46
CA ASN A 169 0.37 -8.81 4.65
C ASN A 169 -0.48 -7.83 5.46
N LEU A 170 -0.24 -6.53 5.26
CA LEU A 170 -1.03 -5.43 5.80
C LEU A 170 -1.88 -4.73 4.72
N ALA A 171 -1.94 -5.30 3.52
CA ALA A 171 -2.78 -4.81 2.45
C ALA A 171 -4.26 -5.21 2.63
N SER A 172 -5.16 -4.49 1.97
CA SER A 172 -6.55 -4.91 1.84
C SER A 172 -6.69 -6.08 0.87
N ASP A 173 -7.77 -6.84 0.99
CA ASP A 173 -8.02 -7.99 0.09
C ASP A 173 -8.09 -7.56 -1.38
N GLU A 174 -8.62 -6.36 -1.67
CA GLU A 174 -8.63 -5.79 -3.02
C GLU A 174 -7.23 -5.69 -3.61
N TYR A 175 -6.28 -5.12 -2.87
CA TYR A 175 -4.91 -4.95 -3.36
C TYR A 175 -4.12 -6.24 -3.28
N TYR A 176 -4.26 -7.01 -2.21
CA TYR A 176 -3.54 -8.28 -2.04
C TYR A 176 -3.91 -9.33 -3.09
N LYS A 177 -5.13 -9.30 -3.61
CA LYS A 177 -5.57 -10.17 -4.71
C LYS A 177 -4.71 -10.04 -5.98
N SER A 178 -3.95 -8.96 -6.15
CA SER A 178 -2.96 -8.82 -7.24
C SER A 178 -1.70 -9.65 -7.02
N VAL A 179 -1.49 -10.15 -5.80
CA VAL A 179 -0.41 -11.05 -5.42
C VAL A 179 -0.95 -12.48 -5.41
N LYS A 180 -0.38 -13.37 -6.19
CA LYS A 180 -0.75 -14.79 -6.23
C LYS A 180 0.01 -15.53 -5.13
N GLU A 181 -0.60 -15.57 -3.96
CA GLU A 181 0.01 -16.12 -2.73
C GLU A 181 0.57 -17.52 -2.91
N ASN A 182 -0.15 -18.38 -3.66
CA ASN A 182 0.28 -19.77 -3.94
C ASN A 182 1.55 -19.89 -4.80
N GLN A 183 2.05 -18.78 -5.33
CA GLN A 183 3.31 -18.73 -6.10
C GLN A 183 4.46 -18.15 -5.28
N LEU A 184 4.21 -17.66 -4.08
CA LEU A 184 5.24 -17.13 -3.19
C LEU A 184 5.91 -18.27 -2.40
N LYS A 185 7.23 -18.18 -2.28
CA LYS A 185 8.05 -19.08 -1.44
C LYS A 185 8.34 -18.40 -0.11
N ALA A 186 7.28 -18.10 0.66
CA ALA A 186 7.39 -17.38 1.91
C ALA A 186 6.33 -17.80 2.91
N LYS A 187 6.64 -17.66 4.20
CA LYS A 187 5.63 -17.67 5.26
C LYS A 187 4.90 -16.34 5.25
N ILE A 188 3.59 -16.38 5.02
CA ILE A 188 2.77 -15.18 4.96
C ILE A 188 2.04 -15.04 6.30
N ILE A 189 2.22 -13.89 6.93
CA ILE A 189 1.54 -13.52 8.16
C ILE A 189 0.54 -12.41 7.88
N LYS A 190 -0.68 -12.61 8.30
CA LYS A 190 -1.77 -11.64 8.21
C LYS A 190 -2.13 -11.13 9.61
N PRO A 191 -1.70 -9.93 9.99
CA PRO A 191 -2.22 -9.28 11.19
C PRO A 191 -3.69 -8.91 11.02
N VAL A 192 -4.52 -9.28 12.00
CA VAL A 192 -5.95 -9.01 12.05
C VAL A 192 -6.22 -8.14 13.27
N PHE A 193 -6.87 -6.99 13.05
CA PHE A 193 -7.17 -6.01 14.10
C PHE A 193 -8.65 -5.99 14.40
N LEU A 194 -9.00 -6.29 15.64
CA LEU A 194 -10.38 -6.36 16.14
C LEU A 194 -10.60 -5.32 17.23
N ASP A 195 -11.66 -4.56 17.08
CA ASP A 195 -12.07 -3.58 18.07
C ASP A 195 -13.34 -4.05 18.78
N ASN A 196 -13.37 -3.90 20.13
CA ASN A 196 -14.55 -4.18 20.91
C ASN A 196 -15.60 -3.11 20.66
N LYS A 197 -16.76 -3.51 20.19
CA LYS A 197 -17.94 -2.67 20.08
C LYS A 197 -19.13 -3.36 20.72
N SER A 198 -19.60 -2.79 21.82
CA SER A 198 -20.74 -3.34 22.58
C SER A 198 -20.50 -4.80 23.02
N GLY A 199 -19.32 -5.12 23.55
CA GLY A 199 -18.94 -6.44 24.05
C GLY A 199 -18.55 -7.48 22.99
N LYS A 200 -18.48 -7.09 21.69
CA LYS A 200 -18.09 -7.98 20.60
C LYS A 200 -16.87 -7.45 19.85
N TYR A 201 -15.83 -8.28 19.73
CA TYR A 201 -14.67 -7.98 18.90
C TYR A 201 -14.98 -8.19 17.42
N LYS A 202 -14.75 -7.17 16.60
CA LYS A 202 -14.97 -7.22 15.16
C LYS A 202 -14.03 -6.28 14.41
N VAL A 203 -13.81 -6.55 13.14
CA VAL A 203 -13.09 -5.62 12.26
C VAL A 203 -13.96 -4.37 12.04
N ILE A 204 -13.44 -3.21 12.44
CA ILE A 204 -14.00 -1.90 12.11
C ILE A 204 -13.09 -1.27 11.08
N SER A 205 -13.57 -1.10 9.85
CA SER A 205 -12.76 -0.76 8.67
C SER A 205 -11.81 0.42 8.87
N PHE A 206 -12.29 1.52 9.45
CA PHE A 206 -11.50 2.71 9.74
C PHE A 206 -10.36 2.40 10.72
N TYR A 207 -10.66 1.75 11.85
CA TYR A 207 -9.68 1.42 12.87
C TYR A 207 -8.67 0.37 12.37
N ALA A 208 -9.13 -0.64 11.64
CA ALA A 208 -8.25 -1.65 11.07
C ALA A 208 -7.26 -1.07 10.05
N LYS A 209 -7.67 -0.08 9.25
CA LYS A 209 -6.76 0.64 8.36
C LYS A 209 -5.69 1.40 9.14
N LYS A 210 -6.08 2.17 10.16
CA LYS A 210 -5.13 2.89 11.02
C LYS A 210 -4.19 1.93 11.72
N ALA A 211 -4.69 0.81 12.25
CA ALA A 211 -3.89 -0.21 12.93
C ALA A 211 -2.84 -0.86 12.00
N ARG A 212 -3.16 -1.09 10.73
CA ARG A 212 -2.17 -1.54 9.72
C ARG A 212 -1.03 -0.53 9.56
N GLY A 213 -1.35 0.76 9.56
CA GLY A 213 -0.35 1.83 9.55
C GLY A 213 0.51 1.85 10.81
N LEU A 214 -0.11 1.72 11.98
CA LEU A 214 0.60 1.62 13.27
C LEU A 214 1.53 0.39 13.29
N MET A 215 1.09 -0.75 12.76
CA MET A 215 1.94 -1.95 12.63
C MET A 215 3.13 -1.71 11.69
N CYS A 216 2.93 -1.03 10.56
CA CYS A 216 4.05 -0.62 9.69
C CYS A 216 5.03 0.28 10.44
N ARG A 217 4.54 1.28 11.19
CA ARG A 217 5.36 2.16 12.01
C ARG A 217 6.16 1.37 13.05
N TYR A 218 5.51 0.45 13.75
CA TYR A 218 6.13 -0.41 14.75
C TYR A 218 7.26 -1.26 14.14
N LEU A 219 6.99 -1.90 12.99
CA LEU A 219 7.99 -2.64 12.23
C LEU A 219 9.22 -1.79 11.89
N ILE A 220 8.99 -0.57 11.40
CA ILE A 220 10.05 0.33 10.94
C ILE A 220 10.87 0.84 12.13
N GLN A 221 10.24 1.40 13.15
CA GLN A 221 10.93 2.03 14.28
C GLN A 221 11.71 1.04 15.14
N ASN A 222 11.22 -0.20 15.24
CA ASN A 222 11.90 -1.26 16.00
C ASN A 222 12.83 -2.12 15.13
N ARG A 223 13.02 -1.80 13.85
CA ARG A 223 13.88 -2.58 12.92
C ARG A 223 13.58 -4.08 12.97
N LEU A 224 12.29 -4.45 12.95
CA LEU A 224 11.90 -5.83 13.20
C LEU A 224 12.33 -6.76 12.05
N THR A 225 13.10 -7.76 12.42
CA THR A 225 13.51 -8.87 11.54
C THR A 225 13.06 -10.23 12.09
N ASN A 226 12.52 -10.27 13.30
CA ASN A 226 12.00 -11.47 13.93
C ASN A 226 10.47 -11.39 14.05
N ILE A 227 9.78 -12.37 13.47
CA ILE A 227 8.31 -12.46 13.43
C ILE A 227 7.67 -12.52 14.83
N GLU A 228 8.33 -13.14 15.81
CA GLU A 228 7.80 -13.25 17.17
C GLU A 228 7.65 -11.87 17.84
N LYS A 229 8.50 -10.92 17.45
CA LYS A 229 8.43 -9.53 17.92
C LYS A 229 7.19 -8.76 17.44
N LEU A 230 6.49 -9.25 16.40
CA LEU A 230 5.19 -8.69 16.03
C LEU A 230 4.14 -8.88 17.13
N LYS A 231 4.24 -9.96 17.90
CA LYS A 231 3.32 -10.26 19.00
C LYS A 231 3.43 -9.28 20.18
N GLU A 232 4.52 -8.52 20.24
CA GLU A 232 4.74 -7.47 21.25
C GLU A 232 4.12 -6.11 20.82
N PHE A 233 3.44 -6.04 19.68
CA PHE A 233 2.78 -4.82 19.20
C PHE A 233 1.68 -4.36 20.16
N ASP A 234 1.78 -3.12 20.65
CA ASP A 234 0.89 -2.50 21.64
C ASP A 234 0.39 -1.09 21.25
N LEU A 235 0.77 -0.59 20.06
CA LEU A 235 0.42 0.76 19.63
C LEU A 235 -1.10 0.93 19.46
N GLY A 236 -1.59 2.08 19.89
CA GLY A 236 -3.00 2.43 19.77
C GLY A 236 -3.92 1.62 20.69
N GLY A 237 -3.36 0.98 21.74
CA GLY A 237 -4.10 0.19 22.71
C GLY A 237 -4.45 -1.22 22.23
N TYR A 238 -3.82 -1.71 21.15
CA TYR A 238 -3.96 -3.10 20.74
C TYR A 238 -3.06 -4.01 21.55
N TRP A 239 -3.49 -5.27 21.73
CA TRP A 239 -2.68 -6.34 22.30
C TRP A 239 -2.84 -7.63 21.48
N PHE A 240 -1.81 -8.46 21.49
CA PHE A 240 -1.85 -9.76 20.83
C PHE A 240 -2.74 -10.74 21.59
N ASP A 241 -3.70 -11.35 20.90
CA ASP A 241 -4.57 -12.39 21.43
C ASP A 241 -4.18 -13.77 20.90
N SER A 242 -3.41 -14.51 21.70
CA SER A 242 -2.94 -15.84 21.32
C SER A 242 -4.06 -16.85 21.12
N ALA A 243 -5.17 -16.72 21.87
CA ALA A 243 -6.29 -17.66 21.81
C ALA A 243 -7.07 -17.58 20.49
N SER A 244 -7.09 -16.39 19.84
CA SER A 244 -7.74 -16.20 18.54
C SER A 244 -6.76 -16.26 17.37
N SER A 245 -5.46 -16.38 17.63
CA SER A 245 -4.41 -16.40 16.60
C SER A 245 -4.10 -17.81 16.10
N THR A 246 -3.57 -17.88 14.88
CA THR A 246 -3.02 -19.09 14.26
C THR A 246 -1.54 -18.90 13.93
N GLU A 247 -0.92 -19.87 13.27
CA GLU A 247 0.46 -19.75 12.79
C GLU A 247 0.66 -18.68 11.70
N THR A 248 -0.43 -18.29 11.01
CA THR A 248 -0.40 -17.35 9.89
C THR A 248 -1.31 -16.13 10.06
N GLU A 249 -2.28 -16.19 10.99
CA GLU A 249 -3.10 -15.03 11.35
C GLU A 249 -2.79 -14.61 12.79
N PHE A 250 -2.23 -13.40 12.94
CA PHE A 250 -1.94 -12.80 14.24
C PHE A 250 -3.04 -11.83 14.60
N VAL A 251 -3.87 -12.18 15.58
CA VAL A 251 -5.02 -11.38 16.01
C VAL A 251 -4.60 -10.41 17.10
N PHE A 252 -4.90 -9.15 16.87
CA PHE A 252 -4.72 -8.06 17.84
C PHE A 252 -6.09 -7.50 18.21
N LYS A 253 -6.35 -7.36 19.49
CA LYS A 253 -7.61 -6.84 20.02
C LYS A 253 -7.40 -5.51 20.70
N ARG A 254 -8.45 -4.70 20.69
CA ARG A 254 -8.48 -3.42 21.41
C ARG A 254 -9.84 -3.18 22.01
N ASP A 255 -9.89 -2.72 23.27
CA ASP A 255 -11.09 -2.16 23.87
C ASP A 255 -11.12 -0.66 23.57
N ILE A 256 -12.21 -0.23 22.92
CA ILE A 256 -12.46 1.19 22.69
C ILE A 256 -13.14 1.68 23.97
N ASN A 257 -12.45 2.51 24.76
CA ASN A 257 -13.09 3.25 25.83
C ASN A 257 -14.05 4.25 25.17
N GLU A 258 -15.34 4.11 25.43
CA GLU A 258 -16.39 5.03 25.01
C GLU A 258 -16.22 6.39 25.66
#